data_a5dc550a568808cedba1a0b114391343
#
_entry.id   a5dc550a568808cedba1a0b114391343
#
_cell.length_a   1.000
_cell.length_b   1.000
_cell.length_c   1.000
_cell.angle_alpha   90.00
_cell.angle_beta   90.00
_cell.angle_gamma   90.00
#
_symmetry.space_group_name_H-M   'P 1'
#
loop_
_entity.id
_entity.type
_entity.pdbx_description
1 polymer ?
#
loop_
_entity_poly.entity_id
_entity_poly.type
_entity_poly.pdbx_seq_one_letter_code
_entity_poly.pdbx_strand_id
1 'polypeptide(L)'
;GFFMGKIVIIGGGWAGCAAAIRARKQGHAVQLLEKTDLLLGLGNVGGIMRNNGRYTAAEENIALGADELFEITDRLSTHRDIDFPGHRHASFYDVALVEPEVRRLLIKLGVELHMMTRVIDVELAPVQIAGADRQQETRFPDAAQQDARAAAAAVPQEAKATPAVECSSASAAAQGREPAGAARQESSSPRRLRAVVALMHDQGSAYRRDRFVGDVFVETTGSTGPMGNCTKYGNGCAMCILRCPAFGPRVSLTERAGLCDISGERPNGMPGAFSGSCKLEKRTLSPKLQKKLNKDGFAVIPLPPELVHKEKLDQKVCQQYALDPFAENIILIDTGHAKLMTSYFNLEELRRVDGLENARFVDPYAGGKGNSMRYMAVGLRDDTMRARGIENLFLGGEKSGFFVGHTEAITTGSLAGYNAGLMAAGADRVHDLLRLPRTLAVGDIIAFANEMLETPEGFQKRLTFAGGLYFQRMQDRQLYSTERRLIQKRVSAAGLADVYKACQM
;
A
#
# COMPACT_ATOMS: atom_id res chain seq x y z
N GLY A 1 19.46 19.36 -16.86
CA GLY A 1 20.23 18.91 -15.70
C GLY A 1 20.62 17.45 -15.87
N PHE A 2 21.81 17.09 -15.50
CA PHE A 2 22.21 15.67 -15.47
C PHE A 2 21.47 14.99 -14.33
N PHE A 3 20.75 13.91 -14.64
CA PHE A 3 20.20 13.02 -13.62
C PHE A 3 21.29 12.04 -13.17
N MET A 4 21.38 11.80 -11.88
CA MET A 4 22.37 10.86 -11.34
C MET A 4 22.02 9.39 -11.58
N GLY A 5 20.75 9.06 -11.84
CA GLY A 5 20.26 7.72 -12.17
C GLY A 5 18.77 7.72 -12.47
N LYS A 6 18.27 6.60 -12.97
CA LYS A 6 16.87 6.41 -13.35
C LYS A 6 16.17 5.42 -12.42
N ILE A 7 15.10 5.86 -11.77
CA ILE A 7 14.31 5.07 -10.83
C ILE A 7 12.92 4.84 -11.41
N VAL A 8 12.49 3.59 -11.46
CA VAL A 8 11.15 3.20 -11.88
C VAL A 8 10.34 2.73 -10.67
N ILE A 9 9.22 3.40 -10.41
CA ILE A 9 8.32 3.10 -9.29
C ILE A 9 7.05 2.48 -9.83
N ILE A 10 6.65 1.34 -9.28
CA ILE A 10 5.49 0.56 -9.72
C ILE A 10 4.40 0.62 -8.66
N GLY A 11 3.31 1.29 -9.00
CA GLY A 11 2.18 1.55 -8.12
C GLY A 11 2.17 2.98 -7.58
N GLY A 12 1.13 3.74 -7.93
CA GLY A 12 0.94 5.15 -7.56
C GLY A 12 0.12 5.36 -6.27
N GLY A 13 0.13 4.39 -5.34
CA GLY A 13 -0.46 4.55 -4.00
C GLY A 13 0.32 5.55 -3.14
N TRP A 14 -0.09 5.75 -1.88
CA TRP A 14 0.62 6.64 -0.94
C TRP A 14 2.12 6.33 -0.85
N ALA A 15 2.47 5.03 -0.81
CA ALA A 15 3.87 4.62 -0.74
C ALA A 15 4.64 4.98 -2.02
N GLY A 16 4.06 4.75 -3.19
CA GLY A 16 4.69 5.09 -4.47
C GLY A 16 4.87 6.58 -4.66
N CYS A 17 3.86 7.38 -4.27
CA CYS A 17 3.96 8.85 -4.28
C CYS A 17 5.06 9.34 -3.32
N ALA A 18 5.14 8.79 -2.10
CA ALA A 18 6.19 9.12 -1.14
C ALA A 18 7.59 8.75 -1.68
N ALA A 19 7.73 7.56 -2.26
CA ALA A 19 8.98 7.11 -2.87
C ALA A 19 9.41 8.03 -4.02
N ALA A 20 8.46 8.40 -4.89
CA ALA A 20 8.72 9.30 -6.02
C ALA A 20 9.22 10.68 -5.58
N ILE A 21 8.60 11.24 -4.54
CA ILE A 21 9.03 12.52 -3.97
C ILE A 21 10.47 12.42 -3.45
N ARG A 22 10.81 11.39 -2.67
CA ARG A 22 12.16 11.23 -2.10
C ARG A 22 13.21 11.05 -3.19
N ALA A 23 12.99 10.12 -4.13
CA ALA A 23 13.92 9.88 -5.22
C ALA A 23 14.10 11.11 -6.12
N ARG A 24 13.02 11.83 -6.41
CA ARG A 24 13.08 13.02 -7.26
C ARG A 24 13.81 14.19 -6.58
N LYS A 25 13.62 14.38 -5.27
CA LYS A 25 14.35 15.40 -4.48
C LYS A 25 15.86 15.14 -4.39
N GLN A 26 16.30 13.91 -4.58
CA GLN A 26 17.73 13.57 -4.70
C GLN A 26 18.29 13.82 -6.11
N GLY A 27 17.50 14.33 -7.05
CA GLY A 27 17.96 14.69 -8.40
C GLY A 27 17.87 13.57 -9.44
N HIS A 28 17.26 12.41 -9.10
CA HIS A 28 17.12 11.29 -10.03
C HIS A 28 16.00 11.52 -11.04
N ALA A 29 16.11 10.90 -12.22
CA ALA A 29 15.00 10.73 -13.14
C ALA A 29 14.03 9.68 -12.56
N VAL A 30 12.75 10.05 -12.39
CA VAL A 30 11.76 9.19 -11.74
C VAL A 30 10.57 8.98 -12.67
N GLN A 31 10.29 7.72 -12.97
CA GLN A 31 9.07 7.28 -13.66
C GLN A 31 8.17 6.54 -12.65
N LEU A 32 6.91 6.95 -12.55
CA LEU A 32 5.91 6.29 -11.71
C LEU A 32 4.83 5.68 -12.61
N LEU A 33 4.69 4.35 -12.53
CA LEU A 33 3.75 3.57 -13.32
C LEU A 33 2.54 3.22 -12.45
N GLU A 34 1.36 3.70 -12.83
CA GLU A 34 0.10 3.38 -12.13
C GLU A 34 -0.87 2.70 -13.11
N LYS A 35 -1.40 1.55 -12.70
CA LYS A 35 -2.30 0.76 -13.56
C LYS A 35 -3.65 1.42 -13.80
N THR A 36 -4.08 2.32 -12.91
CA THR A 36 -5.37 3.01 -12.99
C THR A 36 -5.20 4.46 -13.50
N ASP A 37 -6.28 5.16 -13.58
CA ASP A 37 -6.34 6.59 -13.91
C ASP A 37 -6.20 7.52 -12.70
N LEU A 38 -6.12 6.94 -11.48
CA LEU A 38 -6.01 7.68 -10.22
C LEU A 38 -4.77 7.25 -9.43
N LEU A 39 -4.08 8.23 -8.85
CA LEU A 39 -3.09 8.01 -7.80
C LEU A 39 -3.77 7.63 -6.47
N LEU A 40 -2.98 7.33 -5.47
CA LEU A 40 -3.34 6.99 -4.09
C LEU A 40 -4.07 5.66 -3.91
N GLY A 41 -4.45 4.95 -4.97
CA GLY A 41 -5.00 3.60 -4.90
C GLY A 41 -6.12 3.43 -3.85
N LEU A 42 -5.95 2.50 -2.92
CA LEU A 42 -6.86 2.31 -1.77
C LEU A 42 -6.92 3.54 -0.84
N GLY A 43 -5.93 4.43 -0.89
CA GLY A 43 -5.91 5.68 -0.16
C GLY A 43 -7.05 6.64 -0.52
N ASN A 44 -7.65 6.50 -1.70
CA ASN A 44 -8.82 7.29 -2.10
C ASN A 44 -10.09 7.01 -1.29
N VAL A 45 -10.10 5.98 -0.46
CA VAL A 45 -11.19 5.68 0.47
C VAL A 45 -10.81 5.95 1.94
N GLY A 46 -9.61 6.47 2.19
CA GLY A 46 -9.07 6.71 3.52
C GLY A 46 -9.80 7.80 4.29
N GLY A 47 -9.28 8.97 4.28
CA GLY A 47 -9.89 10.16 4.90
C GLY A 47 -9.52 10.41 6.35
N ILE A 48 -8.67 9.57 6.97
CA ILE A 48 -8.26 9.71 8.37
C ILE A 48 -6.74 9.78 8.46
N MET A 49 -6.23 10.79 9.16
CA MET A 49 -4.83 10.94 9.53
C MET A 49 -4.69 11.19 11.03
N ARG A 50 -3.48 11.07 11.55
CA ARG A 50 -3.05 11.49 12.88
C ARG A 50 -3.71 10.78 14.06
N ASN A 51 -4.56 9.79 13.84
CA ASN A 51 -5.21 9.07 14.93
C ASN A 51 -4.22 8.18 15.70
N ASN A 52 -4.23 8.29 17.02
CA ASN A 52 -3.40 7.54 17.95
C ASN A 52 -1.90 7.66 17.59
N GLY A 53 -1.17 6.56 17.52
CA GLY A 53 0.25 6.55 17.18
C GLY A 53 0.60 7.10 15.80
N ARG A 54 -0.38 7.25 14.88
CA ARG A 54 -0.15 7.97 13.62
C ARG A 54 0.20 9.43 13.82
N TYR A 55 -0.22 10.04 14.95
CA TYR A 55 0.24 11.38 15.28
C TYR A 55 1.77 11.39 15.42
N THR A 56 2.30 10.51 16.25
CA THR A 56 3.76 10.39 16.47
C THR A 56 4.49 10.11 15.16
N ALA A 57 4.03 9.11 14.41
CA ALA A 57 4.68 8.70 13.18
C ALA A 57 4.66 9.78 12.08
N ALA A 58 3.56 10.55 11.98
CA ALA A 58 3.49 11.69 11.07
C ALA A 58 4.50 12.76 11.44
N GLU A 59 4.59 13.13 12.73
CA GLU A 59 5.56 14.13 13.19
C GLU A 59 7.01 13.63 13.09
N GLU A 60 7.28 12.34 13.27
CA GLU A 60 8.61 11.77 13.01
C GLU A 60 8.96 11.86 11.51
N ASN A 61 8.04 11.48 10.59
CA ASN A 61 8.27 11.64 9.16
C ASN A 61 8.53 13.11 8.77
N ILE A 62 7.76 14.04 9.31
CA ILE A 62 7.95 15.48 9.09
C ILE A 62 9.33 15.92 9.59
N ALA A 63 9.73 15.51 10.78
CA ALA A 63 11.04 15.83 11.35
C ALA A 63 12.20 15.18 10.57
N LEU A 64 11.98 14.03 9.93
CA LEU A 64 12.91 13.41 8.98
C LEU A 64 12.99 14.15 7.64
N GLY A 65 12.06 15.08 7.36
CA GLY A 65 11.98 15.86 6.12
C GLY A 65 11.06 15.23 5.04
N ALA A 66 10.12 14.38 5.43
CA ALA A 66 9.07 13.83 4.57
C ALA A 66 7.71 14.46 4.89
N ASP A 67 7.61 15.77 4.73
CA ASP A 67 6.50 16.62 5.17
C ASP A 67 5.37 16.76 4.11
N GLU A 68 5.68 16.68 2.82
CA GLU A 68 4.81 17.15 1.75
C GLU A 68 3.41 16.51 1.73
N LEU A 69 3.34 15.19 1.90
CA LEU A 69 2.06 14.47 1.87
C LEU A 69 1.23 14.75 3.13
N PHE A 70 1.89 14.95 4.28
CA PHE A 70 1.22 15.33 5.52
C PHE A 70 0.71 16.79 5.46
N GLU A 71 1.47 17.71 4.89
CA GLU A 71 1.03 19.09 4.67
C GLU A 71 -0.21 19.17 3.78
N ILE A 72 -0.28 18.37 2.71
CA ILE A 72 -1.46 18.29 1.84
C ILE A 72 -2.66 17.80 2.65
N THR A 73 -2.55 16.71 3.38
CA THR A 73 -3.68 16.17 4.15
C THR A 73 -4.09 17.09 5.30
N ASP A 74 -3.13 17.72 5.98
CA ASP A 74 -3.41 18.68 7.05
C ASP A 74 -4.13 19.92 6.51
N ARG A 75 -3.70 20.45 5.36
CA ARG A 75 -4.33 21.59 4.71
C ARG A 75 -5.77 21.29 4.28
N LEU A 76 -6.01 20.07 3.80
CA LEU A 76 -7.31 19.62 3.33
C LEU A 76 -8.20 19.02 4.43
N SER A 77 -7.71 18.98 5.68
CA SER A 77 -8.50 18.49 6.81
C SER A 77 -9.63 19.47 7.16
N THR A 78 -10.86 18.96 7.14
CA THR A 78 -12.07 19.68 7.53
C THR A 78 -12.35 19.59 9.02
N HIS A 79 -11.89 18.51 9.65
CA HIS A 79 -12.00 18.26 11.09
C HIS A 79 -10.63 17.86 11.63
N ARG A 80 -10.25 18.42 12.78
CA ARG A 80 -8.94 18.19 13.40
C ARG A 80 -9.10 17.95 14.89
N ASP A 81 -8.15 17.19 15.44
CA ASP A 81 -8.12 16.85 16.86
C ASP A 81 -9.44 16.22 17.35
N ILE A 82 -9.93 15.26 16.58
CA ILE A 82 -11.20 14.58 16.83
C ILE A 82 -10.93 13.29 17.61
N ASP A 83 -11.61 13.18 18.77
CA ASP A 83 -11.68 11.95 19.51
C ASP A 83 -12.97 11.21 19.15
N PHE A 84 -12.85 9.97 18.68
CA PHE A 84 -13.96 9.08 18.37
C PHE A 84 -13.65 7.67 18.90
N PRO A 85 -14.61 6.74 18.97
CA PRO A 85 -14.40 5.47 19.67
C PRO A 85 -13.09 4.77 19.33
N GLY A 86 -12.23 4.58 20.35
CA GLY A 86 -10.92 3.95 20.25
C GLY A 86 -9.81 4.79 19.60
N HIS A 87 -10.08 6.01 19.21
CA HIS A 87 -9.13 6.88 18.51
C HIS A 87 -9.12 8.29 19.06
N ARG A 88 -7.91 8.86 19.17
CA ARG A 88 -7.66 10.23 19.60
C ARG A 88 -6.87 10.99 18.55
N HIS A 89 -6.97 12.31 18.56
CA HIS A 89 -6.20 13.25 17.74
C HIS A 89 -6.41 13.09 16.21
N ALA A 90 -7.51 12.45 15.81
CA ALA A 90 -7.77 12.21 14.40
C ALA A 90 -8.01 13.52 13.64
N SER A 91 -7.53 13.55 12.41
CA SER A 91 -7.88 14.56 11.42
C SER A 91 -8.62 13.88 10.28
N PHE A 92 -9.71 14.47 9.83
CA PHE A 92 -10.50 13.99 8.69
C PHE A 92 -10.35 14.96 7.52
N TYR A 93 -10.01 14.43 6.36
CA TYR A 93 -9.87 15.21 5.13
C TYR A 93 -10.85 14.73 4.06
N ASP A 94 -11.19 15.65 3.14
CA ASP A 94 -12.01 15.29 1.98
C ASP A 94 -11.21 14.43 0.99
N VAL A 95 -11.62 13.18 0.85
CA VAL A 95 -10.95 12.20 -0.03
C VAL A 95 -10.98 12.57 -1.50
N ALA A 96 -11.95 13.41 -1.93
CA ALA A 96 -12.05 13.84 -3.32
C ALA A 96 -10.99 14.88 -3.69
N LEU A 97 -10.42 15.59 -2.70
CA LEU A 97 -9.53 16.73 -2.95
C LEU A 97 -8.05 16.38 -2.92
N VAL A 98 -7.67 15.25 -2.29
CA VAL A 98 -6.27 14.93 -2.00
C VAL A 98 -5.51 14.47 -3.24
N GLU A 99 -6.09 13.59 -4.05
CA GLU A 99 -5.39 13.04 -5.22
C GLU A 99 -4.97 14.13 -6.21
N PRO A 100 -5.81 15.10 -6.59
CA PRO A 100 -5.40 16.17 -7.49
C PRO A 100 -4.23 17.01 -6.94
N GLU A 101 -4.16 17.22 -5.62
CA GLU A 101 -3.07 17.97 -5.01
C GLU A 101 -1.76 17.17 -5.04
N VAL A 102 -1.80 15.88 -4.72
CA VAL A 102 -0.64 15.00 -4.79
C VAL A 102 -0.14 14.90 -6.24
N ARG A 103 -1.03 14.75 -7.20
CA ARG A 103 -0.69 14.71 -8.63
C ARG A 103 0.02 16.01 -9.07
N ARG A 104 -0.50 17.17 -8.69
CA ARG A 104 0.13 18.46 -8.97
C ARG A 104 1.53 18.57 -8.36
N LEU A 105 1.70 18.09 -7.12
CA LEU A 105 3.00 18.05 -6.48
C LEU A 105 4.00 17.20 -7.27
N LEU A 106 3.63 15.98 -7.65
CA LEU A 106 4.50 15.08 -8.40
C LEU A 106 4.90 15.68 -9.77
N ILE A 107 3.94 16.25 -10.49
CA ILE A 107 4.20 16.94 -11.76
C ILE A 107 5.14 18.13 -11.56
N LYS A 108 4.90 18.96 -10.54
CA LYS A 108 5.76 20.11 -10.19
C LYS A 108 7.20 19.69 -9.88
N LEU A 109 7.37 18.54 -9.22
CA LEU A 109 8.68 17.98 -8.94
C LEU A 109 9.36 17.37 -10.18
N GLY A 110 8.63 17.20 -11.29
CA GLY A 110 9.14 16.59 -12.51
C GLY A 110 9.17 15.07 -12.47
N VAL A 111 8.28 14.45 -11.72
CA VAL A 111 8.03 13.00 -11.81
C VAL A 111 7.27 12.71 -13.11
N GLU A 112 7.76 11.77 -13.89
CA GLU A 112 7.10 11.30 -15.12
C GLU A 112 6.01 10.29 -14.73
N LEU A 113 4.74 10.69 -14.87
CA LEU A 113 3.57 9.88 -14.50
C LEU A 113 3.07 9.08 -15.70
N HIS A 114 3.09 7.78 -15.59
CA HIS A 114 2.50 6.85 -16.56
C HIS A 114 1.24 6.23 -15.95
N MET A 115 0.11 6.89 -16.18
CA MET A 115 -1.20 6.40 -15.72
C MET A 115 -1.71 5.33 -16.69
N MET A 116 -2.66 4.50 -16.24
CA MET A 116 -3.22 3.40 -17.02
C MET A 116 -2.13 2.47 -17.62
N THR A 117 -1.06 2.31 -16.87
CA THR A 117 0.14 1.55 -17.24
C THR A 117 0.33 0.41 -16.27
N ARG A 118 -0.08 -0.78 -16.67
CA ARG A 118 -0.04 -1.98 -15.85
C ARG A 118 1.22 -2.78 -16.12
N VAL A 119 2.10 -2.87 -15.13
CA VAL A 119 3.25 -3.79 -15.19
C VAL A 119 2.74 -5.23 -15.19
N ILE A 120 3.27 -6.05 -16.08
CA ILE A 120 2.86 -7.45 -16.26
C ILE A 120 4.01 -8.43 -16.08
N ASP A 121 5.26 -7.97 -16.28
CA ASP A 121 6.43 -8.83 -16.21
C ASP A 121 7.70 -8.04 -15.86
N VAL A 122 8.80 -8.74 -15.59
CA VAL A 122 10.13 -8.20 -15.31
C VAL A 122 11.17 -8.81 -16.22
N GLU A 123 12.22 -8.05 -16.53
CA GLU A 123 13.43 -8.56 -17.19
C GLU A 123 14.59 -8.54 -16.19
N LEU A 124 15.22 -9.69 -16.02
CA LEU A 124 16.42 -9.82 -15.19
C LEU A 124 17.67 -9.51 -16.03
N ALA A 125 18.67 -8.93 -15.38
CA ALA A 125 19.99 -8.82 -15.98
C ALA A 125 20.61 -10.23 -16.16
N PRO A 126 21.40 -10.44 -17.21
CA PRO A 126 22.14 -11.69 -17.36
C PRO A 126 23.02 -11.94 -16.15
N VAL A 127 23.03 -13.18 -15.65
CA VAL A 127 23.95 -13.60 -14.59
C VAL A 127 25.36 -13.55 -15.18
N GLN A 128 26.22 -12.66 -14.66
CA GLN A 128 27.64 -12.70 -15.01
C GLN A 128 28.28 -13.91 -14.35
N ILE A 129 28.42 -14.99 -15.09
CA ILE A 129 29.27 -16.11 -14.66
C ILE A 129 30.72 -15.63 -14.80
N ALA A 130 31.37 -15.39 -13.68
CA ALA A 130 32.80 -15.05 -13.68
C ALA A 130 33.56 -16.19 -14.36
N GLY A 131 34.09 -15.97 -15.56
CA GLY A 131 34.96 -16.92 -16.28
C GLY A 131 34.47 -17.43 -17.64
N ALA A 132 33.38 -16.93 -18.19
CA ALA A 132 33.00 -17.30 -19.58
C ALA A 132 33.37 -16.18 -20.56
N ASP A 133 34.26 -16.53 -21.51
CA ASP A 133 34.72 -15.69 -22.61
C ASP A 133 33.55 -15.11 -23.40
N ARG A 134 33.69 -13.83 -23.76
CA ARG A 134 32.81 -13.14 -24.71
C ARG A 134 32.84 -13.80 -26.05
N GLN A 135 31.79 -14.51 -26.44
CA GLN A 135 31.36 -14.67 -27.83
C GLN A 135 30.03 -15.45 -27.88
N GLN A 136 28.94 -14.69 -27.96
CA GLN A 136 27.80 -14.98 -28.83
C GLN A 136 26.69 -13.95 -28.57
N GLU A 137 26.73 -12.85 -29.33
CA GLU A 137 25.53 -12.04 -29.57
C GLU A 137 24.56 -12.88 -30.41
N THR A 138 23.58 -13.46 -29.76
CA THR A 138 22.39 -13.98 -30.49
C THR A 138 21.53 -12.80 -30.88
N ARG A 139 21.69 -12.32 -32.12
CA ARG A 139 20.71 -11.48 -32.78
C ARG A 139 19.40 -12.24 -32.86
N PHE A 140 18.38 -11.77 -32.10
CA PHE A 140 17.01 -12.13 -32.38
C PHE A 140 16.55 -11.31 -33.61
N PRO A 141 15.90 -11.93 -34.60
CA PRO A 141 15.40 -11.19 -35.75
C PRO A 141 14.27 -10.26 -35.37
N ASP A 142 14.27 -9.07 -35.96
CA ASP A 142 13.20 -8.09 -35.94
C ASP A 142 11.89 -8.71 -36.44
N ALA A 143 11.02 -9.15 -35.54
CA ALA A 143 9.64 -9.56 -35.79
C ALA A 143 8.68 -8.37 -35.62
N ALA A 144 9.00 -7.24 -36.19
CA ALA A 144 8.21 -6.01 -36.02
C ALA A 144 7.41 -5.63 -37.26
N GLN A 145 6.91 -6.56 -38.07
CA GLN A 145 6.04 -6.17 -39.21
C GLN A 145 4.98 -7.17 -39.70
N GLN A 146 4.62 -8.20 -39.00
CA GLN A 146 3.62 -9.16 -39.57
C GLN A 146 2.42 -9.57 -38.70
N ASP A 147 1.99 -8.86 -37.68
CA ASP A 147 0.77 -9.25 -36.93
C ASP A 147 -0.22 -8.11 -36.59
N ALA A 148 -0.31 -7.09 -37.44
CA ALA A 148 -1.28 -5.99 -37.25
C ALA A 148 -2.71 -6.31 -37.75
N ARG A 149 -3.02 -7.53 -38.18
CA ARG A 149 -4.36 -7.87 -38.78
C ARG A 149 -5.15 -8.98 -38.09
N ALA A 150 -4.65 -9.58 -37.02
CA ALA A 150 -5.35 -10.67 -36.31
C ALA A 150 -5.87 -10.32 -34.91
N ALA A 151 -5.76 -9.08 -34.45
CA ALA A 151 -6.04 -8.70 -33.06
C ALA A 151 -7.45 -8.14 -32.81
N ALA A 152 -8.41 -8.30 -33.74
CA ALA A 152 -9.75 -7.73 -33.58
C ALA A 152 -10.81 -8.71 -33.00
N ALA A 153 -10.48 -9.92 -32.58
CA ALA A 153 -11.47 -10.90 -32.16
C ALA A 153 -11.01 -11.91 -31.09
N ALA A 154 -10.16 -11.56 -30.15
CA ALA A 154 -9.95 -12.42 -28.97
C ALA A 154 -9.49 -11.57 -27.78
N VAL A 155 -10.25 -11.67 -26.69
CA VAL A 155 -9.69 -11.42 -25.35
C VAL A 155 -8.43 -12.30 -25.27
N PRO A 156 -7.23 -11.74 -25.05
CA PRO A 156 -6.02 -12.56 -25.01
C PRO A 156 -6.16 -13.59 -23.91
N GLN A 157 -6.31 -14.86 -24.28
CA GLN A 157 -6.02 -15.96 -23.40
C GLN A 157 -4.59 -15.75 -22.91
N GLU A 158 -4.38 -15.88 -21.62
CA GLU A 158 -3.13 -15.76 -20.92
C GLU A 158 -1.99 -16.39 -21.72
N ALA A 159 -0.97 -15.55 -22.03
CA ALA A 159 0.32 -16.09 -22.48
C ALA A 159 0.70 -17.15 -21.46
N LYS A 160 1.05 -18.36 -21.94
CA LYS A 160 1.49 -19.48 -21.10
C LYS A 160 2.50 -18.95 -20.11
N ALA A 161 2.05 -18.77 -18.88
CA ALA A 161 2.88 -18.39 -17.77
C ALA A 161 4.02 -19.41 -17.69
N THR A 162 5.24 -18.95 -17.59
CA THR A 162 6.31 -19.74 -17.00
C THR A 162 5.73 -20.38 -15.76
N PRO A 163 5.88 -21.72 -15.54
CA PRO A 163 5.21 -22.37 -14.44
C PRO A 163 5.52 -21.60 -13.17
N ALA A 164 4.47 -21.05 -12.55
CA ALA A 164 4.57 -20.43 -11.24
C ALA A 164 5.22 -21.48 -10.33
N VAL A 165 6.32 -21.12 -9.71
CA VAL A 165 6.86 -21.93 -8.63
C VAL A 165 5.72 -22.00 -7.63
N GLU A 166 5.14 -23.20 -7.44
CA GLU A 166 4.11 -23.40 -6.42
C GLU A 166 4.77 -23.12 -5.07
N CYS A 167 4.64 -21.91 -4.59
CA CYS A 167 4.92 -21.56 -3.24
C CYS A 167 3.85 -22.24 -2.38
N SER A 168 4.20 -23.38 -1.80
CA SER A 168 3.38 -24.01 -0.78
C SER A 168 3.31 -23.09 0.43
N SER A 169 2.36 -22.13 0.36
CA SER A 169 2.03 -21.26 1.47
C SER A 169 1.50 -22.08 2.64
N ALA A 170 1.79 -21.66 3.81
CA ALA A 170 1.21 -21.85 5.14
C ALA A 170 0.29 -23.06 5.47
N SER A 171 -0.29 -23.79 4.52
CA SER A 171 -0.98 -25.06 4.80
C SER A 171 -0.03 -26.15 5.32
N ALA A 172 1.30 -25.94 5.22
CA ALA A 172 2.31 -26.84 5.76
C ALA A 172 2.53 -26.64 7.27
N ALA A 173 2.25 -25.47 7.82
CA ALA A 173 2.39 -25.22 9.26
C ALA A 173 1.33 -25.95 10.10
N ALA A 174 0.14 -26.19 9.54
CA ALA A 174 -0.92 -26.97 10.20
C ALA A 174 -0.61 -28.49 10.27
N GLN A 175 0.43 -28.95 9.61
CA GLN A 175 0.84 -30.37 9.57
C GLN A 175 2.19 -30.65 10.26
N GLY A 176 2.66 -29.76 11.13
CA GLY A 176 3.89 -29.98 11.91
C GLY A 176 5.19 -30.06 11.08
N ARG A 177 5.20 -29.48 9.88
CA ARG A 177 6.40 -29.32 9.07
C ARG A 177 7.03 -27.97 9.35
N GLU A 178 8.35 -27.93 9.59
CA GLU A 178 9.12 -26.70 9.76
C GLU A 178 8.82 -25.70 8.62
N PRO A 179 8.76 -24.39 8.91
CA PRO A 179 8.47 -23.38 7.91
C PRO A 179 9.53 -23.42 6.81
N ALA A 180 9.17 -23.96 5.68
CA ALA A 180 10.05 -24.14 4.51
C ALA A 180 10.50 -22.80 3.86
N GLY A 181 10.17 -21.66 4.47
CA GLY A 181 10.43 -20.33 3.92
C GLY A 181 11.83 -19.79 4.17
N ALA A 182 12.50 -20.17 5.25
CA ALA A 182 13.79 -19.59 5.59
C ALA A 182 15.00 -20.33 4.96
N ALA A 183 14.88 -21.62 4.67
CA ALA A 183 16.03 -22.45 4.33
C ALA A 183 16.32 -22.63 2.82
N ARG A 184 15.52 -22.11 1.90
CA ARG A 184 15.69 -22.33 0.45
C ARG A 184 16.14 -21.13 -0.38
N GLN A 185 16.37 -19.96 0.20
CA GLN A 185 16.79 -18.77 -0.56
C GLN A 185 18.30 -18.47 -0.53
N GLU A 186 19.13 -19.23 0.19
CA GLU A 186 20.53 -18.86 0.44
C GLU A 186 21.53 -19.28 -0.65
N SER A 187 21.15 -19.95 -1.75
CA SER A 187 22.13 -20.49 -2.69
C SER A 187 22.11 -19.94 -4.12
N SER A 188 21.29 -18.94 -4.45
CA SER A 188 21.36 -18.29 -5.76
C SER A 188 21.99 -16.90 -5.65
N SER A 189 22.95 -16.61 -6.52
CA SER A 189 23.51 -15.26 -6.67
C SER A 189 22.37 -14.23 -6.75
N PRO A 190 22.50 -13.06 -6.09
CA PRO A 190 21.45 -12.06 -6.08
C PRO A 190 21.10 -11.64 -7.50
N ARG A 191 19.80 -11.57 -7.78
CA ARG A 191 19.26 -11.18 -9.08
C ARG A 191 19.25 -9.66 -9.19
N ARG A 192 19.29 -9.15 -10.42
CA ARG A 192 19.18 -7.72 -10.71
C ARG A 192 18.11 -7.49 -11.76
N LEU A 193 17.21 -6.56 -11.56
CA LEU A 193 16.22 -6.12 -12.55
C LEU A 193 16.91 -5.21 -13.57
N ARG A 194 16.57 -5.39 -14.84
CA ARG A 194 16.98 -4.51 -15.95
C ARG A 194 15.83 -3.62 -16.40
N ALA A 195 14.63 -4.19 -16.46
CA ALA A 195 13.43 -3.48 -16.90
C ALA A 195 12.18 -4.12 -16.32
N VAL A 196 11.07 -3.39 -16.38
CA VAL A 196 9.72 -3.93 -16.26
C VAL A 196 9.00 -3.80 -17.58
N VAL A 197 8.13 -4.76 -17.88
CA VAL A 197 7.28 -4.78 -19.07
C VAL A 197 5.86 -4.40 -18.64
N ALA A 198 5.26 -3.44 -19.32
CA ALA A 198 3.93 -2.97 -19.01
C ALA A 198 3.01 -2.98 -20.23
N LEU A 199 1.72 -3.11 -19.95
CA LEU A 199 0.65 -2.81 -20.88
C LEU A 199 0.15 -1.40 -20.62
N MET A 200 0.24 -0.54 -21.60
CA MET A 200 -0.28 0.81 -21.58
C MET A 200 -1.58 0.86 -22.37
N HIS A 201 -2.55 1.58 -21.85
CA HIS A 201 -3.78 1.87 -22.57
C HIS A 201 -3.49 2.97 -23.59
N ASP A 202 -3.57 2.66 -24.87
CA ASP A 202 -3.49 3.66 -25.90
C ASP A 202 -4.84 4.41 -26.04
N GLN A 203 -4.85 5.60 -26.64
CA GLN A 203 -6.05 6.45 -26.80
C GLN A 203 -7.17 5.80 -27.67
N GLY A 204 -6.95 4.57 -28.10
CA GLY A 204 -7.94 3.68 -28.71
C GLY A 204 -8.27 2.49 -27.81
N SER A 205 -8.93 1.48 -28.32
CA SER A 205 -9.26 0.24 -27.59
C SER A 205 -8.11 -0.76 -27.48
N ALA A 206 -6.93 -0.41 -27.96
CA ALA A 206 -5.77 -1.30 -27.98
C ALA A 206 -4.83 -1.06 -26.79
N TYR A 207 -4.23 -2.16 -26.31
CA TYR A 207 -3.13 -2.09 -25.37
C TYR A 207 -1.80 -2.13 -26.12
N ARG A 208 -0.91 -1.18 -25.79
CA ARG A 208 0.47 -1.21 -26.27
C ARG A 208 1.35 -1.82 -25.19
N ARG A 209 2.18 -2.78 -25.58
CA ARG A 209 3.23 -3.32 -24.72
C ARG A 209 4.43 -2.38 -24.78
N ASP A 210 4.94 -1.97 -23.62
CA ASP A 210 6.10 -1.11 -23.51
C ASP A 210 7.07 -1.61 -22.45
N ARG A 211 8.27 -1.08 -22.46
CA ARG A 211 9.39 -1.52 -21.63
C ARG A 211 10.02 -0.33 -20.93
N PHE A 212 10.06 -0.38 -19.60
CA PHE A 212 10.62 0.65 -18.74
C PHE A 212 11.94 0.17 -18.14
N VAL A 213 13.03 0.76 -18.61
CA VAL A 213 14.40 0.47 -18.13
C VAL A 213 14.72 1.41 -16.99
N GLY A 214 15.37 0.89 -15.95
CA GLY A 214 15.80 1.66 -14.79
C GLY A 214 17.06 1.09 -14.15
N ASP A 215 17.77 1.91 -13.40
CA ASP A 215 18.91 1.49 -12.58
C ASP A 215 18.42 0.83 -11.29
N VAL A 216 17.34 1.38 -10.72
CA VAL A 216 16.71 0.92 -9.48
C VAL A 216 15.19 0.92 -9.63
N PHE A 217 14.54 -0.02 -8.95
CA PHE A 217 13.08 -0.21 -8.99
C PHE A 217 12.50 -0.14 -7.58
N VAL A 218 11.28 0.39 -7.49
CA VAL A 218 10.52 0.41 -6.23
C VAL A 218 9.14 -0.19 -6.48
N GLU A 219 8.81 -1.29 -5.80
CA GLU A 219 7.50 -1.92 -5.89
C GLU A 219 6.60 -1.46 -4.73
N THR A 220 5.50 -0.82 -5.08
CA THR A 220 4.46 -0.31 -4.16
C THR A 220 3.07 -0.70 -4.65
N THR A 221 2.93 -1.92 -5.13
CA THR A 221 1.72 -2.43 -5.79
C THR A 221 0.56 -2.74 -4.83
N GLY A 222 0.77 -2.56 -3.52
CA GLY A 222 -0.29 -2.72 -2.51
C GLY A 222 -0.65 -4.17 -2.23
N SER A 223 -1.89 -4.40 -1.81
CA SER A 223 -2.36 -5.67 -1.27
C SER A 223 -3.51 -6.32 -2.04
N THR A 224 -3.91 -5.77 -3.18
CA THR A 224 -4.93 -6.42 -4.01
C THR A 224 -4.33 -7.67 -4.66
N GLY A 225 -4.92 -8.82 -4.39
CA GLY A 225 -4.47 -10.09 -4.94
C GLY A 225 -4.64 -10.20 -6.46
N PRO A 226 -4.15 -11.29 -7.05
CA PRO A 226 -4.34 -11.56 -8.47
C PRO A 226 -5.83 -11.74 -8.82
N MET A 227 -6.15 -11.55 -10.10
CA MET A 227 -7.50 -11.79 -10.61
C MET A 227 -7.92 -13.24 -10.33
N GLY A 228 -9.19 -13.43 -9.98
CA GLY A 228 -9.73 -14.75 -9.66
C GLY A 228 -9.70 -15.13 -8.18
N ASN A 229 -9.00 -14.40 -7.34
CA ASN A 229 -9.02 -14.66 -5.88
C ASN A 229 -10.44 -14.53 -5.31
N CYS A 230 -11.26 -13.61 -5.83
CA CYS A 230 -12.67 -13.50 -5.46
C CYS A 230 -13.45 -14.78 -5.73
N THR A 231 -13.21 -15.43 -6.86
CA THR A 231 -13.83 -16.72 -7.20
C THR A 231 -13.27 -17.84 -6.33
N LYS A 232 -11.94 -17.90 -6.16
CA LYS A 232 -11.26 -18.93 -5.36
C LYS A 232 -11.68 -18.90 -3.88
N TYR A 233 -11.90 -17.72 -3.31
CA TYR A 233 -12.18 -17.54 -1.88
C TYR A 233 -13.59 -17.02 -1.59
N GLY A 234 -14.44 -16.91 -2.61
CA GLY A 234 -15.86 -16.58 -2.47
C GLY A 234 -16.21 -15.12 -2.21
N ASN A 235 -15.25 -14.20 -2.28
CA ASN A 235 -15.49 -12.78 -2.00
C ASN A 235 -14.70 -11.87 -2.94
N GLY A 236 -15.30 -10.75 -3.35
CA GLY A 236 -14.62 -9.71 -4.10
C GLY A 236 -13.76 -8.81 -3.21
N CYS A 237 -12.78 -8.14 -3.78
CA CYS A 237 -12.04 -7.07 -3.12
C CYS A 237 -12.60 -5.69 -3.48
N ALA A 238 -12.35 -4.66 -2.68
CA ALA A 238 -12.88 -3.31 -2.90
C ALA A 238 -12.57 -2.74 -4.26
N MET A 239 -11.44 -3.11 -4.77
CA MET A 239 -10.97 -2.65 -6.07
C MET A 239 -11.41 -3.56 -7.21
N CYS A 240 -12.00 -4.72 -6.91
CA CYS A 240 -12.34 -5.72 -7.91
C CYS A 240 -13.40 -5.21 -8.89
N ILE A 241 -14.52 -4.73 -8.36
CA ILE A 241 -15.65 -4.27 -9.20
C ILE A 241 -15.26 -3.01 -9.98
N LEU A 242 -14.52 -2.10 -9.33
CA LEU A 242 -14.19 -0.78 -9.89
C LEU A 242 -12.94 -0.80 -10.76
N ARG A 243 -12.00 -1.69 -10.51
CA ARG A 243 -10.64 -1.57 -11.04
C ARG A 243 -10.13 -2.81 -11.76
N CYS A 244 -10.36 -4.02 -11.24
CA CYS A 244 -9.81 -5.22 -11.84
C CYS A 244 -10.37 -5.51 -13.24
N PRO A 245 -11.69 -5.41 -13.51
CA PRO A 245 -12.22 -5.59 -14.85
C PRO A 245 -11.69 -4.57 -15.87
N ALA A 246 -11.50 -3.30 -15.44
CA ALA A 246 -11.08 -2.23 -16.33
C ALA A 246 -9.54 -2.17 -16.50
N PHE A 247 -8.79 -2.40 -15.43
CA PHE A 247 -7.34 -2.13 -15.40
C PHE A 247 -6.49 -3.39 -15.19
N GLY A 248 -7.12 -4.54 -15.08
CA GLY A 248 -6.45 -5.82 -14.87
C GLY A 248 -5.97 -6.07 -13.43
N PRO A 249 -5.44 -7.27 -13.17
CA PRO A 249 -5.00 -7.70 -11.85
C PRO A 249 -3.73 -6.98 -11.39
N ARG A 250 -3.46 -7.06 -10.08
CA ARG A 250 -2.14 -6.75 -9.53
C ARG A 250 -1.13 -7.82 -9.97
N VAL A 251 0.05 -7.39 -10.30
CA VAL A 251 1.21 -8.26 -10.56
C VAL A 251 2.27 -7.99 -9.51
N SER A 252 2.84 -9.03 -8.93
CA SER A 252 3.95 -8.96 -8.00
C SER A 252 5.28 -9.05 -8.76
N LEU A 253 6.15 -8.05 -8.60
CA LEU A 253 7.47 -8.06 -9.24
C LEU A 253 8.38 -9.10 -8.61
N THR A 254 8.30 -9.29 -7.29
CA THR A 254 9.07 -10.33 -6.58
C THR A 254 8.74 -11.72 -7.09
N GLU A 255 7.45 -12.04 -7.28
CA GLU A 255 7.03 -13.32 -7.86
C GLU A 255 7.46 -13.46 -9.32
N ARG A 256 7.32 -12.41 -10.12
CA ARG A 256 7.79 -12.40 -11.52
C ARG A 256 9.30 -12.57 -11.62
N ALA A 257 10.05 -12.10 -10.65
CA ALA A 257 11.48 -12.35 -10.55
C ALA A 257 11.83 -13.75 -9.97
N GLY A 258 10.84 -14.60 -9.70
CA GLY A 258 11.00 -15.96 -9.21
C GLY A 258 11.26 -16.06 -7.70
N LEU A 259 10.80 -15.08 -6.92
CA LEU A 259 10.73 -15.13 -5.48
C LEU A 259 9.31 -15.46 -5.02
N CYS A 260 9.14 -15.83 -3.75
CA CYS A 260 7.83 -16.12 -3.17
C CYS A 260 7.36 -14.95 -2.30
N ASP A 261 6.12 -14.52 -2.51
CA ASP A 261 5.43 -13.63 -1.58
C ASP A 261 4.81 -14.43 -0.42
N ILE A 262 4.75 -13.82 0.76
CA ILE A 262 4.09 -14.39 1.93
C ILE A 262 2.64 -13.86 1.97
N SER A 263 1.68 -14.77 1.97
CA SER A 263 0.27 -14.42 2.08
C SER A 263 -0.16 -14.21 3.54
N GLY A 264 -0.91 -13.13 3.77
CA GLY A 264 -1.55 -12.89 5.07
C GLY A 264 -2.82 -13.72 5.24
N GLU A 265 -3.10 -14.07 6.48
CA GLU A 265 -4.23 -14.91 6.89
C GLU A 265 -5.14 -14.16 7.86
N ARG A 266 -6.35 -14.67 8.03
CA ARG A 266 -7.25 -14.32 9.13
C ARG A 266 -6.92 -15.16 10.37
N PRO A 267 -7.42 -14.79 11.57
CA PRO A 267 -7.21 -15.60 12.77
C PRO A 267 -7.66 -17.06 12.64
N ASN A 268 -8.61 -17.34 11.77
CA ASN A 268 -9.08 -18.70 11.47
C ASN A 268 -8.26 -19.42 10.39
N GLY A 269 -7.10 -18.89 9.99
CA GLY A 269 -6.24 -19.48 8.95
C GLY A 269 -6.71 -19.29 7.51
N MET A 270 -7.87 -18.67 7.29
CA MET A 270 -8.38 -18.41 5.94
C MET A 270 -7.68 -17.20 5.30
N PRO A 271 -7.37 -17.24 4.01
CA PRO A 271 -6.77 -16.11 3.33
C PRO A 271 -7.73 -14.94 3.18
N GLY A 272 -7.16 -13.75 3.02
CA GLY A 272 -7.90 -12.51 2.86
C GLY A 272 -8.49 -11.99 4.17
N ALA A 273 -8.83 -10.73 4.18
CA ALA A 273 -9.50 -10.09 5.30
C ALA A 273 -10.39 -8.96 4.78
N PHE A 274 -11.45 -8.64 5.51
CA PHE A 274 -12.37 -7.60 5.11
C PHE A 274 -11.85 -6.22 5.45
N SER A 275 -11.93 -5.32 4.50
CA SER A 275 -11.74 -3.89 4.75
C SER A 275 -13.12 -3.25 4.93
N GLY A 276 -13.30 -2.56 6.03
CA GLY A 276 -14.62 -2.13 6.42
C GLY A 276 -14.95 -0.68 6.16
N SER A 277 -14.75 -0.11 4.98
CA SER A 277 -15.17 1.27 4.76
C SER A 277 -15.97 1.46 3.48
N CYS A 278 -17.28 1.61 3.61
CA CYS A 278 -18.14 2.18 2.57
C CYS A 278 -18.29 3.67 2.75
N LYS A 279 -18.68 4.33 1.69
CA LYS A 279 -19.09 5.73 1.73
C LYS A 279 -20.59 5.82 1.48
N LEU A 280 -21.27 6.50 2.38
CA LEU A 280 -22.66 6.88 2.18
C LEU A 280 -22.74 8.30 1.61
N GLU A 281 -23.69 8.51 0.73
CA GLU A 281 -24.03 9.83 0.22
C GLU A 281 -24.59 10.66 1.38
N LYS A 282 -23.81 11.62 1.89
CA LYS A 282 -24.13 12.38 3.11
C LYS A 282 -25.50 13.07 3.05
N ARG A 283 -25.90 13.58 1.88
CA ARG A 283 -27.20 14.22 1.69
C ARG A 283 -28.41 13.29 1.79
N THR A 284 -28.22 11.97 1.80
CA THR A 284 -29.30 10.99 1.97
C THR A 284 -29.55 10.61 3.43
N LEU A 285 -28.71 11.08 4.33
CA LEU A 285 -28.89 10.91 5.77
C LEU A 285 -29.90 11.91 6.32
N SER A 286 -30.43 11.64 7.51
CA SER A 286 -31.32 12.59 8.17
C SER A 286 -30.65 13.96 8.39
N PRO A 287 -31.40 15.07 8.37
CA PRO A 287 -30.83 16.40 8.63
C PRO A 287 -30.06 16.52 9.93
N LYS A 288 -30.50 15.80 10.96
CA LYS A 288 -29.83 15.73 12.28
C LYS A 288 -28.42 15.13 12.14
N LEU A 289 -28.29 14.02 11.41
CA LEU A 289 -26.99 13.36 11.18
C LEU A 289 -26.08 14.20 10.29
N GLN A 290 -26.63 14.82 9.24
CA GLN A 290 -25.85 15.72 8.39
C GLN A 290 -25.27 16.89 9.21
N LYS A 291 -26.10 17.53 10.03
CA LYS A 291 -25.66 18.61 10.92
C LYS A 291 -24.58 18.15 11.91
N LYS A 292 -24.75 16.95 12.49
CA LYS A 292 -23.77 16.37 13.42
C LYS A 292 -22.43 16.11 12.73
N LEU A 293 -22.44 15.46 11.58
CA LEU A 293 -21.21 15.18 10.80
C LEU A 293 -20.49 16.48 10.41
N ASN A 294 -21.24 17.49 9.91
CA ASN A 294 -20.64 18.76 9.52
C ASN A 294 -20.03 19.51 10.70
N LYS A 295 -20.62 19.40 11.89
CA LYS A 295 -20.15 20.10 13.10
C LYS A 295 -19.05 19.35 13.82
N ASP A 296 -19.28 18.07 14.11
CA ASP A 296 -18.47 17.29 15.05
C ASP A 296 -17.46 16.37 14.31
N GLY A 297 -17.62 16.19 12.99
CA GLY A 297 -16.79 15.32 12.18
C GLY A 297 -17.17 13.84 12.22
N PHE A 298 -17.96 13.41 13.21
CA PHE A 298 -18.40 12.02 13.36
C PHE A 298 -19.76 11.88 14.02
N ALA A 299 -20.36 10.70 13.85
CA ALA A 299 -21.58 10.31 14.54
C ALA A 299 -21.50 8.85 14.99
N VAL A 300 -22.03 8.58 16.19
CA VAL A 300 -22.20 7.23 16.75
C VAL A 300 -23.68 7.00 16.93
N ILE A 301 -24.21 5.94 16.34
CA ILE A 301 -25.64 5.59 16.36
C ILE A 301 -25.74 4.14 16.86
N PRO A 302 -26.34 3.90 18.02
CA PRO A 302 -26.51 2.56 18.55
C PRO A 302 -27.26 1.65 17.57
N LEU A 303 -26.78 0.41 17.42
CA LEU A 303 -27.48 -0.60 16.63
C LEU A 303 -28.57 -1.27 17.45
N PRO A 304 -29.70 -1.63 16.82
CA PRO A 304 -30.62 -2.61 17.38
C PRO A 304 -29.87 -3.92 17.72
N PRO A 305 -30.20 -4.59 18.85
CA PRO A 305 -29.45 -5.78 19.28
C PRO A 305 -29.33 -6.88 18.24
N GLU A 306 -30.35 -7.06 17.40
CA GLU A 306 -30.38 -8.06 16.34
C GLU A 306 -29.46 -7.75 15.16
N LEU A 307 -28.91 -6.53 15.09
CA LEU A 307 -27.93 -6.11 14.06
C LEU A 307 -26.49 -6.06 14.59
N VAL A 308 -26.29 -6.41 15.87
CA VAL A 308 -24.95 -6.46 16.47
C VAL A 308 -24.27 -7.78 16.12
N HIS A 309 -23.11 -7.69 15.44
CA HIS A 309 -22.35 -8.84 14.94
C HIS A 309 -20.88 -8.76 15.35
N LYS A 310 -20.58 -9.09 16.62
CA LYS A 310 -19.21 -9.06 17.16
C LYS A 310 -18.29 -10.06 16.50
N GLU A 311 -18.79 -11.19 16.03
CA GLU A 311 -18.04 -12.22 15.30
C GLU A 311 -17.43 -11.74 13.99
N LYS A 312 -17.91 -10.61 13.44
CA LYS A 312 -17.36 -10.01 12.24
C LYS A 312 -16.09 -9.16 12.50
N LEU A 313 -15.79 -8.83 13.75
CA LEU A 313 -14.62 -8.00 14.10
C LEU A 313 -13.31 -8.71 13.75
N ASP A 314 -13.19 -10.01 13.97
CA ASP A 314 -12.00 -10.80 13.68
C ASP A 314 -11.67 -10.88 12.17
N GLN A 315 -12.64 -10.55 11.33
CA GLN A 315 -12.49 -10.60 9.87
C GLN A 315 -11.94 -9.28 9.30
N LYS A 316 -11.84 -8.22 10.11
CA LYS A 316 -11.38 -6.91 9.63
C LYS A 316 -9.88 -6.86 9.35
N VAL A 317 -9.50 -6.38 8.18
CA VAL A 317 -8.10 -6.00 7.88
C VAL A 317 -7.65 -4.86 8.80
N CYS A 318 -8.49 -3.84 8.92
CA CYS A 318 -8.18 -2.65 9.72
C CYS A 318 -8.44 -2.96 11.19
N GLN A 319 -7.56 -3.74 11.82
CA GLN A 319 -7.69 -4.22 13.20
C GLN A 319 -7.79 -3.08 14.22
N GLN A 320 -7.31 -1.88 13.90
CA GLN A 320 -7.51 -0.68 14.74
C GLN A 320 -8.98 -0.28 14.90
N TYR A 321 -9.87 -0.77 14.05
CA TYR A 321 -11.32 -0.59 14.13
C TYR A 321 -12.05 -1.89 14.49
N ALA A 322 -11.34 -2.95 14.85
CA ALA A 322 -11.89 -4.21 15.33
C ALA A 322 -12.14 -4.13 16.84
N LEU A 323 -12.94 -3.16 17.25
CA LEU A 323 -13.27 -2.87 18.64
C LEU A 323 -14.79 -2.98 18.83
N ASP A 324 -15.26 -3.37 20.02
CA ASP A 324 -16.68 -3.54 20.34
C ASP A 324 -17.57 -2.37 19.89
N PRO A 325 -17.18 -1.09 20.08
CA PRO A 325 -17.99 0.03 19.61
C PRO A 325 -18.30 0.00 18.11
N PHE A 326 -17.42 -0.59 17.30
CA PHE A 326 -17.63 -0.73 15.84
C PHE A 326 -18.48 -1.94 15.44
N ALA A 327 -18.86 -2.79 16.39
CA ALA A 327 -19.87 -3.83 16.20
C ALA A 327 -21.23 -3.40 16.80
N GLU A 328 -21.21 -2.63 17.86
CA GLU A 328 -22.40 -2.23 18.63
C GLU A 328 -23.07 -0.96 18.09
N ASN A 329 -22.37 -0.20 17.25
CA ASN A 329 -22.86 1.07 16.72
C ASN A 329 -22.56 1.22 15.22
N ILE A 330 -23.39 1.99 14.53
CA ILE A 330 -22.99 2.63 13.30
C ILE A 330 -22.10 3.81 13.66
N ILE A 331 -20.86 3.78 13.19
CA ILE A 331 -19.93 4.89 13.34
C ILE A 331 -19.69 5.49 11.96
N LEU A 332 -20.06 6.75 11.82
CA LEU A 332 -19.85 7.55 10.61
C LEU A 332 -18.81 8.62 10.88
N ILE A 333 -17.93 8.85 9.91
CA ILE A 333 -16.99 9.99 9.94
C ILE A 333 -17.12 10.82 8.66
N ASP A 334 -16.87 12.12 8.77
CA ASP A 334 -16.96 13.06 7.66
C ASP A 334 -15.65 13.14 6.89
N THR A 335 -15.61 12.53 5.72
CA THR A 335 -14.47 12.56 4.78
C THR A 335 -14.86 13.16 3.43
N GLY A 336 -15.77 14.14 3.44
CA GLY A 336 -16.48 14.66 2.28
C GLY A 336 -17.77 13.87 2.01
N HIS A 337 -17.72 12.56 2.18
CA HIS A 337 -18.85 11.65 2.28
C HIS A 337 -19.03 11.20 3.72
N ALA A 338 -20.17 10.58 4.06
CA ALA A 338 -20.32 9.91 5.33
C ALA A 338 -19.65 8.52 5.25
N LYS A 339 -18.43 8.41 5.76
CA LYS A 339 -17.70 7.14 5.75
C LYS A 339 -18.24 6.23 6.85
N LEU A 340 -18.75 5.08 6.44
CA LEU A 340 -19.24 4.03 7.33
C LEU A 340 -18.06 3.19 7.83
N MET A 341 -17.76 3.33 9.12
CA MET A 341 -16.66 2.59 9.77
C MET A 341 -17.08 1.20 10.26
N THR A 342 -18.37 1.03 10.55
CA THR A 342 -18.97 -0.26 10.84
C THR A 342 -19.16 -1.05 9.54
N SER A 343 -18.66 -2.27 9.48
CA SER A 343 -18.65 -3.07 8.26
C SER A 343 -19.86 -4.00 8.15
N TYR A 344 -20.14 -4.46 6.96
CA TYR A 344 -21.06 -5.57 6.66
C TYR A 344 -22.54 -5.28 6.77
N PHE A 345 -22.97 -4.07 6.42
CA PHE A 345 -24.40 -3.80 6.28
C PHE A 345 -24.81 -3.81 4.82
N ASN A 346 -25.80 -4.64 4.47
CA ASN A 346 -26.53 -4.42 3.26
C ASN A 346 -27.41 -3.16 3.45
N LEU A 347 -27.86 -2.60 2.33
CA LEU A 347 -28.55 -1.32 2.38
C LEU A 347 -29.91 -1.42 3.11
N GLU A 348 -30.55 -2.57 3.03
CA GLU A 348 -31.84 -2.82 3.66
C GLU A 348 -31.74 -2.86 5.19
N GLU A 349 -30.72 -3.54 5.72
CA GLU A 349 -30.42 -3.53 7.16
C GLU A 349 -29.99 -2.15 7.63
N LEU A 350 -29.14 -1.47 6.88
CA LEU A 350 -28.67 -0.15 7.22
C LEU A 350 -29.81 0.87 7.33
N ARG A 351 -30.82 0.76 6.47
CA ARG A 351 -32.02 1.63 6.48
C ARG A 351 -32.98 1.39 7.65
N ARG A 352 -32.76 0.34 8.42
CA ARG A 352 -33.49 0.10 9.68
C ARG A 352 -32.92 0.90 10.86
N VAL A 353 -31.78 1.53 10.69
CA VAL A 353 -31.10 2.32 11.72
C VAL A 353 -31.59 3.78 11.67
N ASP A 354 -31.89 4.35 12.83
CA ASP A 354 -32.41 5.71 12.97
C ASP A 354 -31.55 6.76 12.26
N GLY A 355 -32.17 7.53 11.40
CA GLY A 355 -31.52 8.57 10.58
C GLY A 355 -30.83 8.06 9.32
N LEU A 356 -30.91 6.76 9.03
CA LEU A 356 -30.34 6.13 7.84
C LEU A 356 -31.42 5.58 6.88
N GLU A 357 -32.70 5.90 7.08
CA GLU A 357 -33.85 5.35 6.36
C GLU A 357 -33.75 5.55 4.85
N ASN A 358 -33.11 6.63 4.42
CA ASN A 358 -32.88 6.96 3.02
C ASN A 358 -31.42 6.82 2.59
N ALA A 359 -30.58 6.18 3.43
CA ALA A 359 -29.16 6.04 3.14
C ALA A 359 -28.91 5.38 1.78
N ARG A 360 -27.91 5.88 1.07
CA ARG A 360 -27.44 5.36 -0.20
C ARG A 360 -25.92 5.29 -0.21
N PHE A 361 -25.37 4.21 -0.74
CA PHE A 361 -23.93 4.15 -1.02
C PHE A 361 -23.56 5.13 -2.15
N VAL A 362 -22.43 5.79 -2.02
CA VAL A 362 -21.88 6.66 -3.08
C VAL A 362 -21.63 5.86 -4.35
N ASP A 363 -21.03 4.68 -4.20
CA ASP A 363 -20.90 3.72 -5.28
C ASP A 363 -21.97 2.63 -5.11
N PRO A 364 -22.97 2.57 -5.99
CA PRO A 364 -24.06 1.61 -5.89
C PRO A 364 -23.61 0.16 -6.06
N TYR A 365 -22.46 -0.08 -6.67
CA TYR A 365 -21.95 -1.43 -6.92
C TYR A 365 -20.98 -1.91 -5.82
N ALA A 366 -20.48 -1.02 -4.99
CA ALA A 366 -19.57 -1.36 -3.90
C ALA A 366 -20.27 -1.68 -2.57
N GLY A 367 -21.60 -1.52 -2.52
CA GLY A 367 -22.39 -1.76 -1.30
C GLY A 367 -22.72 -3.22 -1.05
N GLY A 368 -23.20 -3.51 0.11
CA GLY A 368 -23.93 -4.75 0.45
C GLY A 368 -23.13 -5.83 1.13
N LYS A 369 -21.96 -6.20 0.71
CA LYS A 369 -21.17 -7.25 1.37
C LYS A 369 -19.90 -6.73 2.06
N GLY A 370 -20.02 -5.53 2.67
CA GLY A 370 -18.81 -4.92 3.20
C GLY A 370 -17.82 -4.68 2.05
N ASN A 371 -16.98 -3.94 2.19
CA ASN A 371 -16.39 -3.12 1.25
C ASN A 371 -15.29 -3.72 0.48
N SER A 372 -14.62 -4.72 0.98
CA SER A 372 -13.52 -5.29 0.26
C SER A 372 -12.93 -6.46 0.99
N MET A 373 -12.62 -7.46 0.24
CA MET A 373 -11.68 -8.45 0.70
C MET A 373 -10.30 -8.07 0.19
N ARG A 374 -9.35 -7.95 1.10
CA ARG A 374 -7.94 -7.75 0.79
C ARG A 374 -7.18 -9.07 0.90
N TYR A 375 -6.45 -9.38 -0.13
CA TYR A 375 -5.49 -10.48 -0.13
C TYR A 375 -4.10 -9.85 -0.01
N MET A 376 -3.61 -9.77 1.21
CA MET A 376 -2.28 -9.23 1.45
C MET A 376 -1.24 -10.29 1.13
N ALA A 377 -0.37 -9.98 0.19
CA ALA A 377 0.81 -10.77 -0.13
C ALA A 377 2.02 -9.83 -0.13
N VAL A 378 3.03 -10.16 0.66
CA VAL A 378 4.18 -9.31 0.93
C VAL A 378 5.45 -9.96 0.44
N GLY A 379 6.35 -9.18 -0.14
CA GLY A 379 7.69 -9.60 -0.47
C GLY A 379 8.61 -9.50 0.74
N LEU A 380 9.56 -10.43 0.86
CA LEU A 380 10.59 -10.37 1.89
C LEU A 380 11.58 -9.24 1.60
N ARG A 381 11.94 -8.49 2.62
CA ARG A 381 12.86 -7.36 2.54
C ARG A 381 13.69 -7.23 3.82
N ASP A 382 14.74 -6.43 3.77
CA ASP A 382 15.48 -5.99 4.96
C ASP A 382 14.93 -4.65 5.52
N ASP A 383 15.56 -4.15 6.59
CA ASP A 383 15.12 -2.90 7.25
C ASP A 383 15.50 -1.63 6.46
N THR A 384 16.20 -1.74 5.35
CA THR A 384 16.42 -0.66 4.39
C THR A 384 15.35 -0.62 3.31
N MET A 385 14.33 -1.47 3.41
CA MET A 385 13.27 -1.71 2.42
C MET A 385 13.74 -2.42 1.15
N ARG A 386 14.99 -2.89 1.07
CA ARG A 386 15.53 -3.64 -0.07
C ARG A 386 14.97 -5.06 -0.09
N ALA A 387 14.48 -5.51 -1.24
CA ALA A 387 13.98 -6.86 -1.43
C ALA A 387 15.08 -7.92 -1.22
N ARG A 388 14.80 -8.99 -0.49
CA ARG A 388 15.73 -10.11 -0.35
C ARG A 388 15.81 -10.88 -1.66
N GLY A 389 17.02 -11.12 -2.15
CA GLY A 389 17.26 -11.87 -3.39
C GLY A 389 17.19 -11.04 -4.69
N ILE A 390 16.95 -9.73 -4.62
CA ILE A 390 17.01 -8.80 -5.75
C ILE A 390 17.78 -7.55 -5.33
N GLU A 391 18.89 -7.27 -6.02
CA GLU A 391 19.81 -6.22 -5.58
C GLU A 391 19.24 -4.81 -5.68
N ASN A 392 18.55 -4.49 -6.77
CA ASN A 392 18.10 -3.14 -7.11
C ASN A 392 16.57 -2.98 -7.07
N LEU A 393 15.90 -3.75 -6.20
CA LEU A 393 14.48 -3.63 -5.93
C LEU A 393 14.24 -3.25 -4.46
N PHE A 394 13.45 -2.21 -4.25
CA PHE A 394 12.93 -1.81 -2.95
C PHE A 394 11.43 -2.05 -2.88
N LEU A 395 10.91 -2.33 -1.68
CA LEU A 395 9.50 -2.58 -1.44
C LEU A 395 8.95 -1.50 -0.52
N GLY A 396 7.73 -1.01 -0.78
CA GLY A 396 7.07 -0.03 0.06
C GLY A 396 5.56 -0.30 0.22
N GLY A 397 4.96 0.30 1.23
CA GLY A 397 3.54 0.14 1.53
C GLY A 397 3.16 -1.28 1.94
N GLU A 398 1.94 -1.67 1.64
CA GLU A 398 1.40 -3.01 1.98
C GLU A 398 2.13 -4.16 1.25
N LYS A 399 2.92 -3.88 0.24
CA LYS A 399 3.78 -4.86 -0.41
C LYS A 399 4.99 -5.24 0.45
N SER A 400 5.43 -4.37 1.33
CA SER A 400 6.63 -4.53 2.14
C SER A 400 6.40 -5.09 3.55
N GLY A 401 5.16 -5.39 3.90
CA GLY A 401 4.77 -5.94 5.20
C GLY A 401 3.26 -5.88 5.38
N PHE A 402 2.74 -6.56 6.38
CA PHE A 402 1.31 -6.55 6.69
C PHE A 402 0.86 -5.23 7.34
N PHE A 403 1.23 -4.13 6.70
CA PHE A 403 0.88 -2.78 7.13
C PHE A 403 -0.54 -2.39 6.70
N VAL A 404 -1.19 -1.55 7.49
CA VAL A 404 -2.50 -0.97 7.16
C VAL A 404 -2.50 0.51 7.50
N GLY A 405 -2.58 1.35 6.49
CA GLY A 405 -2.79 2.79 6.62
C GLY A 405 -1.89 3.66 5.75
N HIS A 406 -2.26 4.93 5.69
CA HIS A 406 -1.56 5.92 4.86
C HIS A 406 -0.22 6.33 5.45
N THR A 407 -0.17 6.55 6.78
CA THR A 407 1.05 6.93 7.47
C THR A 407 2.10 5.83 7.37
N GLU A 408 1.68 4.57 7.47
CA GLU A 408 2.49 3.38 7.28
C GLU A 408 3.04 3.30 5.85
N ALA A 409 2.18 3.59 4.87
CA ALA A 409 2.56 3.63 3.47
C ALA A 409 3.54 4.77 3.15
N ILE A 410 3.31 5.96 3.68
CA ILE A 410 4.21 7.11 3.52
C ILE A 410 5.58 6.82 4.17
N THR A 411 5.58 6.25 5.37
CA THR A 411 6.82 5.88 6.10
C THR A 411 7.68 4.92 5.30
N THR A 412 7.10 3.80 4.88
CA THR A 412 7.83 2.76 4.15
C THR A 412 8.21 3.19 2.74
N GLY A 413 7.32 3.91 2.06
CA GLY A 413 7.57 4.47 0.74
C GLY A 413 8.66 5.52 0.73
N SER A 414 8.69 6.41 1.74
CA SER A 414 9.74 7.42 1.89
C SER A 414 11.11 6.78 2.07
N LEU A 415 11.23 5.78 2.93
CA LEU A 415 12.50 5.07 3.13
C LEU A 415 12.93 4.30 1.87
N ALA A 416 11.98 3.59 1.24
CA ALA A 416 12.26 2.85 0.00
C ALA A 416 12.75 3.79 -1.13
N GLY A 417 12.07 4.91 -1.33
CA GLY A 417 12.43 5.88 -2.36
C GLY A 417 13.75 6.59 -2.07
N TYR A 418 14.02 6.91 -0.81
CA TYR A 418 15.29 7.51 -0.39
C TYR A 418 16.47 6.56 -0.64
N ASN A 419 16.34 5.31 -0.21
CA ASN A 419 17.38 4.30 -0.40
C ASN A 419 17.54 3.90 -1.87
N ALA A 420 16.45 3.88 -2.64
CA ALA A 420 16.53 3.70 -4.09
C ALA A 420 17.37 4.82 -4.73
N GLY A 421 17.22 6.06 -4.25
CA GLY A 421 18.03 7.18 -4.68
C GLY A 421 19.51 7.03 -4.30
N LEU A 422 19.82 6.66 -3.06
CA LEU A 422 21.20 6.39 -2.64
C LEU A 422 21.85 5.32 -3.53
N MET A 423 21.13 4.23 -3.80
CA MET A 423 21.62 3.16 -4.68
C MET A 423 21.84 3.66 -6.11
N ALA A 424 20.91 4.42 -6.66
CA ALA A 424 21.03 5.00 -8.00
C ALA A 424 22.20 6.01 -8.13
N ALA A 425 22.63 6.59 -7.00
CA ALA A 425 23.80 7.46 -6.90
C ALA A 425 25.12 6.68 -6.71
N GLY A 426 25.09 5.35 -6.62
CA GLY A 426 26.28 4.50 -6.51
C GLY A 426 26.52 3.91 -5.10
N ALA A 427 25.55 3.93 -4.21
CA ALA A 427 25.62 3.20 -2.94
C ALA A 427 25.51 1.69 -3.20
N ASP A 428 26.62 1.00 -3.35
CA ASP A 428 26.65 -0.41 -3.71
C ASP A 428 26.49 -1.37 -2.52
N ARG A 429 26.71 -0.89 -1.30
CA ARG A 429 26.69 -1.72 -0.09
C ARG A 429 25.43 -1.47 0.72
N VAL A 430 24.87 -2.55 1.28
CA VAL A 430 23.72 -2.48 2.21
C VAL A 430 24.01 -1.58 3.42
N HIS A 431 25.28 -1.45 3.79
CA HIS A 431 25.72 -0.59 4.90
C HIS A 431 25.65 0.92 4.58
N ASP A 432 25.59 1.28 3.30
CA ASP A 432 25.49 2.67 2.86
C ASP A 432 24.04 3.16 2.79
N LEU A 433 23.07 2.24 2.93
CA LEU A 433 21.65 2.54 2.91
C LEU A 433 21.12 2.95 4.29
N LEU A 434 20.21 3.90 4.30
CA LEU A 434 19.58 4.39 5.52
C LEU A 434 18.75 3.29 6.19
N ARG A 435 18.97 3.10 7.50
CA ARG A 435 18.11 2.35 8.41
C ARG A 435 17.54 3.27 9.44
N LEU A 436 16.25 3.29 9.62
CA LEU A 436 15.63 4.04 10.69
C LEU A 436 15.79 3.28 12.02
N PRO A 437 16.25 3.95 13.10
CA PRO A 437 16.49 3.29 14.37
C PRO A 437 15.18 2.95 15.09
N ARG A 438 15.20 1.87 15.87
CA ARG A 438 14.05 1.41 16.66
C ARG A 438 13.69 2.31 17.84
N THR A 439 14.43 3.36 18.06
CA THR A 439 14.10 4.45 19.00
C THR A 439 13.06 5.42 18.44
N LEU A 440 12.77 5.31 17.14
CA LEU A 440 11.68 5.99 16.46
C LEU A 440 10.58 4.99 16.13
N ALA A 441 9.32 5.40 16.25
CA ALA A 441 8.18 4.56 15.90
C ALA A 441 8.23 4.13 14.44
N VAL A 442 8.63 5.03 13.53
CA VAL A 442 8.78 4.75 12.09
C VAL A 442 9.85 3.69 11.79
N GLY A 443 10.91 3.63 12.56
CA GLY A 443 11.95 2.60 12.41
C GLY A 443 11.56 1.29 13.09
N ASP A 444 10.95 1.38 14.27
CA ASP A 444 10.55 0.18 15.02
C ASP A 444 9.48 -0.63 14.29
N ILE A 445 8.48 0.01 13.65
CA ILE A 445 7.45 -0.73 12.90
C ILE A 445 8.04 -1.49 11.71
N ILE A 446 9.04 -0.92 11.04
CA ILE A 446 9.72 -1.55 9.89
C ILE A 446 10.45 -2.81 10.32
N ALA A 447 11.21 -2.74 11.41
CA ALA A 447 11.95 -3.89 11.94
C ALA A 447 11.00 -4.92 12.57
N PHE A 448 10.00 -4.48 13.31
CA PHE A 448 9.02 -5.36 13.94
C PHE A 448 8.18 -6.13 12.89
N ALA A 449 7.91 -5.53 11.73
CA ALA A 449 7.24 -6.22 10.64
C ALA A 449 8.04 -7.43 10.13
N ASN A 450 9.36 -7.34 10.06
CA ASN A 450 10.20 -8.48 9.71
C ASN A 450 10.18 -9.58 10.78
N GLU A 451 10.26 -9.20 12.06
CA GLU A 451 10.14 -10.14 13.18
C GLU A 451 8.80 -10.91 13.13
N MET A 452 7.72 -10.22 12.84
CA MET A 452 6.39 -10.84 12.75
C MET A 452 6.28 -11.84 11.60
N LEU A 453 7.02 -11.67 10.52
CA LEU A 453 7.04 -12.63 9.40
C LEU A 453 7.82 -13.91 9.71
N GLU A 454 8.52 -13.98 10.84
CA GLU A 454 9.24 -15.17 11.30
C GLU A 454 8.34 -16.12 12.12
N THR A 455 7.11 -15.70 12.45
CA THR A 455 6.17 -16.47 13.26
C THR A 455 4.83 -16.70 12.55
N PRO A 456 4.18 -17.85 12.73
CA PRO A 456 2.86 -18.13 12.17
C PRO A 456 1.80 -17.11 12.60
N GLU A 457 1.84 -16.65 13.86
CA GLU A 457 0.92 -15.64 14.37
C GLU A 457 1.05 -14.31 13.63
N GLY A 458 2.25 -13.99 13.16
CA GLY A 458 2.51 -12.77 12.42
C GLY A 458 1.76 -12.69 11.11
N PHE A 459 1.47 -13.82 10.45
CA PHE A 459 0.68 -13.85 9.22
C PHE A 459 -0.77 -13.41 9.43
N GLN A 460 -1.27 -13.54 10.66
CA GLN A 460 -2.62 -13.17 11.05
C GLN A 460 -2.73 -11.73 11.56
N LYS A 461 -1.60 -11.08 11.87
CA LYS A 461 -1.57 -9.72 12.43
C LYS A 461 -1.41 -8.68 11.34
N ARG A 462 -1.99 -7.51 11.61
CA ARG A 462 -1.81 -6.31 10.77
C ARG A 462 -1.20 -5.24 11.63
N LEU A 463 -0.18 -4.59 11.10
CA LEU A 463 0.59 -3.56 11.82
C LEU A 463 0.12 -2.18 11.41
N THR A 464 -0.24 -1.39 12.39
CA THR A 464 -0.64 0.00 12.19
C THR A 464 -0.29 0.83 13.43
N PHE A 465 0.13 2.06 13.22
CA PHE A 465 0.33 3.02 14.29
C PHE A 465 -0.97 3.36 15.05
N ALA A 466 -2.13 3.14 14.40
CA ALA A 466 -3.41 3.62 14.93
C ALA A 466 -4.09 2.68 15.92
N GLY A 467 -3.60 1.46 16.10
CA GLY A 467 -4.26 0.51 17.00
C GLY A 467 -3.67 -0.90 16.93
N GLY A 468 -4.34 -1.84 17.60
CA GLY A 468 -3.93 -3.25 17.64
C GLY A 468 -2.56 -3.46 18.26
N LEU A 469 -1.91 -4.55 17.84
CA LEU A 469 -0.64 -5.01 18.40
C LEU A 469 0.46 -3.94 18.36
N TYR A 470 0.59 -3.22 17.25
CA TYR A 470 1.71 -2.29 17.12
C TYR A 470 1.50 -1.01 17.95
N PHE A 471 0.29 -0.48 18.04
CA PHE A 471 0.05 0.69 18.88
C PHE A 471 0.25 0.37 20.37
N GLN A 472 -0.14 -0.82 20.82
CA GLN A 472 0.19 -1.29 22.18
C GLN A 472 1.71 -1.32 22.40
N ARG A 473 2.46 -1.87 21.45
CA ARG A 473 3.93 -1.87 21.50
C ARG A 473 4.52 -0.45 21.56
N MET A 474 3.94 0.51 20.83
CA MET A 474 4.38 1.91 20.92
C MET A 474 4.22 2.47 22.33
N GLN A 475 3.12 2.13 23.02
CA GLN A 475 2.87 2.54 24.39
C GLN A 475 3.86 1.88 25.35
N ASP A 476 4.03 0.56 25.27
CA ASP A 476 4.92 -0.22 26.13
C ASP A 476 6.39 0.24 26.00
N ARG A 477 6.81 0.61 24.80
CA ARG A 477 8.15 1.11 24.50
C ARG A 477 8.31 2.64 24.64
N GLN A 478 7.29 3.33 25.10
CA GLN A 478 7.27 4.79 25.23
C GLN A 478 7.59 5.55 23.92
N LEU A 479 7.23 4.94 22.79
CA LEU A 479 7.37 5.58 21.47
C LEU A 479 6.24 6.56 21.18
N TYR A 480 5.03 6.30 21.71
CA TYR A 480 3.87 7.16 21.51
C TYR A 480 4.02 8.50 22.24
N SER A 481 3.77 9.57 21.50
CA SER A 481 3.70 10.93 22.05
C SER A 481 2.89 11.82 21.10
N THR A 482 2.23 12.84 21.65
CA THR A 482 1.59 13.93 20.90
C THR A 482 2.33 15.26 21.08
N GLU A 483 3.43 15.24 21.82
CA GLU A 483 4.27 16.40 22.03
C GLU A 483 5.30 16.57 20.90
N ARG A 484 5.02 17.48 19.96
CA ARG A 484 5.86 17.72 18.77
C ARG A 484 7.35 17.98 19.12
N ARG A 485 7.60 18.78 20.15
CA ARG A 485 9.00 19.10 20.56
C ARG A 485 9.74 17.83 21.01
N LEU A 486 9.08 16.95 21.75
CA LEU A 486 9.67 15.70 22.18
C LEU A 486 9.96 14.77 20.99
N ILE A 487 9.05 14.70 20.05
CA ILE A 487 9.22 13.89 18.82
C ILE A 487 10.40 14.43 17.99
N GLN A 488 10.42 15.74 17.74
CA GLN A 488 11.53 16.39 17.02
C GLN A 488 12.88 16.17 17.72
N LYS A 489 12.92 16.28 19.07
CA LYS A 489 14.12 16.01 19.85
C LYS A 489 14.61 14.56 19.68
N ARG A 490 13.70 13.58 19.64
CA ARG A 490 14.06 12.17 19.39
C ARG A 490 14.69 11.97 18.02
N VAL A 491 14.11 12.54 16.97
CA VAL A 491 14.65 12.46 15.60
C VAL A 491 16.02 13.15 15.53
N SER A 492 16.17 14.33 16.13
CA SER A 492 17.46 15.03 16.20
C SER A 492 18.51 14.27 16.99
N ALA A 493 18.14 13.64 18.11
CA ALA A 493 19.05 12.81 18.91
C ALA A 493 19.51 11.55 18.16
N ALA A 494 18.72 11.07 17.22
CA ALA A 494 19.10 9.98 16.30
C ALA A 494 20.03 10.47 15.16
N GLY A 495 20.30 11.77 15.06
CA GLY A 495 21.10 12.36 13.96
C GLY A 495 20.38 12.39 12.61
N LEU A 496 19.03 12.31 12.60
CA LEU A 496 18.25 12.12 11.38
C LEU A 496 17.34 13.31 11.02
N ALA A 497 17.47 14.43 11.73
CA ALA A 497 16.69 15.63 11.38
C ALA A 497 16.93 16.01 9.92
N ASP A 498 15.84 16.18 9.17
CA ASP A 498 15.85 16.56 7.75
C ASP A 498 16.63 15.61 6.81
N VAL A 499 16.88 14.36 7.22
CA VAL A 499 17.65 13.39 6.41
C VAL A 499 17.05 13.18 5.02
N TYR A 500 15.73 13.32 4.87
CA TYR A 500 15.03 13.19 3.59
C TYR A 500 14.99 14.48 2.76
N LYS A 501 15.43 15.60 3.28
CA LYS A 501 15.61 16.82 2.48
C LYS A 501 16.83 16.65 1.58
N ALA A 502 16.73 17.14 0.36
CA ALA A 502 17.84 17.05 -0.58
C ALA A 502 19.13 17.57 0.06
N CYS A 503 20.22 16.83 -0.07
CA CYS A 503 21.53 17.43 0.07
C CYS A 503 21.59 18.59 -0.93
N GLN A 504 21.68 19.82 -0.42
CA GLN A 504 22.14 20.94 -1.24
C GLN A 504 23.59 20.62 -1.57
N MET A 505 23.82 20.03 -2.77
CA MET A 505 25.14 19.99 -3.38
C MET A 505 25.43 21.32 -4.05
#